data_34a03f3b81b81a3313a3547a299ff562
#
_entry.id   34a03f3b81b81a3313a3547a299ff562
#
_cell.length_a   1.000
_cell.length_b   1.000
_cell.length_c   1.000
_cell.angle_alpha   90.00
_cell.angle_beta   90.00
_cell.angle_gamma   90.00
#
_symmetry.space_group_name_H-M   'P 1'
#
loop_
_entity.id
_entity.type
_entity.pdbx_description
1 polymer ?
#
loop_
_entity_poly.entity_id
_entity_poly.type
_entity_poly.pdbx_seq_one_letter_code
_entity_poly.pdbx_strand_id
1 'polypeptide(L)'
;MTTYKKLRATIATMMTMGVLCAMPAGFAAEATPTAAAQVTEQTATAAPAQQTSKPFATVRVGKKWGAVAPSGSLVIPAEYDEIASYSADAVAVRQGKNWGIVRLDGTVIVPAIYKAIHPLAADTIIVQNTKDMYGAYDTAGKLLLRVEYRSVTPFYDGISRVERKDKKFVFYRRDGSLLTSDAYLWASRFSEGLAVVEPTKNKMGYIDTNGSEAIPVQFENAMIFQEGLAPVTVKKKWGFIDKSGTMVIQPQFRAKSIGGFSDGLAMIKEKKHWAFIDKTGAKVIQTRYEDVDSFENGLAEVRREVKVGLLGGFLTSAVSFATGIPTFGVGTDLIGEKVKRGYIDKTGAEIISTKNDYNSFFFDGVALVRVRSKWGMVDRKGAYVVEPKYKGIHFFYDDLAAVQDGDKWGFVGRDGKIVIDPKYDEVHDFTDGIAAVQQGGKSFFIDKTGRVPFLLPNNITDIGMFRDGFAPVKIGDKWGFIDKTGTVVIPPAYAEVRTHQVTTDSL
;
A
#
# COMPACT_ATOMS: atom_id res chain seq x y z
N MET A 1 20.05 -15.99 -22.88
CA MET A 1 20.42 -14.57 -22.64
C MET A 1 19.34 -13.54 -22.99
N THR A 2 18.30 -13.90 -23.71
CA THR A 2 17.27 -12.95 -24.21
C THR A 2 16.05 -12.81 -23.27
N THR A 3 15.83 -13.75 -22.38
CA THR A 3 14.65 -13.76 -21.46
C THR A 3 14.88 -12.92 -20.18
N TYR A 4 16.14 -12.71 -19.81
CA TYR A 4 16.49 -11.94 -18.60
C TYR A 4 16.39 -10.41 -18.77
N LYS A 5 16.48 -9.91 -20.00
CA LYS A 5 16.35 -8.47 -20.29
C LYS A 5 14.91 -7.96 -20.26
N LYS A 6 13.91 -8.83 -20.52
CA LYS A 6 12.50 -8.44 -20.47
C LYS A 6 11.95 -8.35 -19.05
N LEU A 7 12.50 -9.15 -18.11
CA LEU A 7 12.05 -9.12 -16.70
C LEU A 7 12.56 -7.88 -15.96
N ARG A 8 13.74 -7.35 -16.32
CA ARG A 8 14.28 -6.11 -15.71
C ARG A 8 13.53 -4.85 -16.12
N ALA A 9 12.94 -4.80 -17.31
CA ALA A 9 12.16 -3.64 -17.76
C ALA A 9 10.82 -3.53 -17.02
N THR A 10 10.20 -4.63 -16.64
CA THR A 10 8.92 -4.66 -15.91
C THR A 10 9.09 -4.31 -14.44
N ILE A 11 10.21 -4.70 -13.81
CA ILE A 11 10.48 -4.40 -12.40
C ILE A 11 10.91 -2.93 -12.19
N ALA A 12 11.60 -2.33 -13.17
CA ALA A 12 11.98 -0.91 -13.09
C ALA A 12 10.79 0.05 -13.17
N THR A 13 9.68 -0.38 -13.77
CA THR A 13 8.44 0.44 -13.87
C THR A 13 7.59 0.36 -12.61
N MET A 14 7.73 -0.68 -11.79
CA MET A 14 6.99 -0.82 -10.51
C MET A 14 7.66 -0.13 -9.31
N MET A 15 8.96 0.19 -9.38
CA MET A 15 9.69 0.79 -8.25
C MET A 15 9.64 2.33 -8.18
N THR A 16 8.93 3.01 -9.08
CA THR A 16 8.77 4.48 -9.05
C THR A 16 7.47 4.97 -8.41
N MET A 17 6.67 4.08 -7.82
CA MET A 17 5.49 4.47 -7.04
C MET A 17 5.78 4.41 -5.53
N GLY A 18 6.64 5.32 -5.05
CA GLY A 18 6.75 5.64 -3.64
C GLY A 18 5.48 6.38 -3.18
N VAL A 19 4.68 5.76 -2.36
CA VAL A 19 3.50 6.38 -1.75
C VAL A 19 3.97 7.30 -0.63
N LEU A 20 3.86 8.61 -0.82
CA LEU A 20 3.95 9.59 0.27
C LEU A 20 2.57 9.68 0.94
N CYS A 21 2.43 9.13 2.13
CA CYS A 21 1.40 9.52 3.07
C CYS A 21 1.93 10.64 3.96
N ALA A 22 1.54 11.89 3.71
CA ALA A 22 1.69 12.99 4.65
C ALA A 22 0.34 13.22 5.35
N MET A 23 0.31 13.12 6.68
CA MET A 23 -0.79 13.62 7.50
C MET A 23 -0.62 15.12 7.75
N PRO A 24 -1.68 15.94 7.70
CA PRO A 24 -1.62 17.32 8.12
C PRO A 24 -1.86 17.46 9.62
N ALA A 25 -0.98 18.20 10.29
CA ALA A 25 -1.18 18.70 11.64
C ALA A 25 -2.20 19.86 11.61
N GLY A 26 -3.15 19.84 12.56
CA GLY A 26 -4.16 20.86 12.71
C GLY A 26 -3.62 22.17 13.27
N PHE A 27 -4.20 23.27 12.82
CA PHE A 27 -4.21 24.54 13.52
C PHE A 27 -5.67 25.01 13.67
N ALA A 28 -6.06 25.26 14.92
CA ALA A 28 -7.29 25.91 15.27
C ALA A 28 -7.14 27.43 15.08
N ALA A 29 -8.14 28.07 14.55
CA ALA A 29 -8.35 29.51 14.68
C ALA A 29 -9.84 29.79 14.89
N GLU A 30 -10.14 30.43 16.02
CA GLU A 30 -11.45 30.95 16.43
C GLU A 30 -11.91 32.08 15.50
N ALA A 31 -13.20 32.13 15.23
CA ALA A 31 -13.87 33.37 14.84
C ALA A 31 -15.32 33.35 15.35
N THR A 32 -15.64 34.36 16.09
CA THR A 32 -16.91 34.70 16.75
C THR A 32 -18.00 35.19 15.76
N PRO A 33 -19.28 35.24 16.19
CA PRO A 33 -20.43 35.20 15.30
C PRO A 33 -21.06 36.56 14.98
N THR A 34 -21.78 36.69 13.87
CA THR A 34 -22.74 37.80 13.67
C THR A 34 -24.02 37.34 12.98
N ALA A 35 -25.09 37.52 13.74
CA ALA A 35 -26.51 37.86 13.43
C ALA A 35 -27.27 37.24 12.24
N ALA A 36 -28.24 36.53 12.63
CA ALA A 36 -29.70 36.37 12.28
C ALA A 36 -30.24 36.97 10.96
N ALA A 37 -30.90 36.08 10.21
CA ALA A 37 -32.15 36.38 9.49
C ALA A 37 -33.06 35.15 9.51
N GLN A 38 -34.25 35.30 10.08
CA GLN A 38 -35.34 34.33 10.11
C GLN A 38 -35.97 34.20 8.73
N VAL A 39 -36.21 32.96 8.28
CA VAL A 39 -37.21 32.64 7.26
C VAL A 39 -37.97 31.39 7.72
N THR A 40 -39.27 31.51 7.69
CA THR A 40 -40.37 30.68 8.13
C THR A 40 -40.31 29.22 7.65
N GLU A 41 -40.72 28.34 8.56
CA GLU A 41 -41.05 26.93 8.38
C GLU A 41 -42.11 26.67 7.29
N GLN A 42 -41.81 25.74 6.41
CA GLN A 42 -42.80 24.87 5.80
C GLN A 42 -42.43 23.43 6.10
N THR A 43 -43.20 22.81 6.94
CA THR A 43 -43.15 21.39 7.30
C THR A 43 -43.44 20.51 6.08
N ALA A 44 -42.41 19.97 5.49
CA ALA A 44 -42.48 18.78 4.66
C ALA A 44 -42.13 17.58 5.57
N THR A 45 -43.09 16.70 5.81
CA THR A 45 -42.89 15.40 6.44
C THR A 45 -41.86 14.60 5.67
N ALA A 46 -40.64 14.62 6.15
CA ALA A 46 -39.57 13.75 5.66
C ALA A 46 -39.89 12.31 6.04
N ALA A 47 -39.96 11.43 5.04
CA ALA A 47 -39.88 9.99 5.26
C ALA A 47 -38.63 9.68 6.10
N PRO A 48 -38.63 8.66 6.99
CA PRO A 48 -37.50 8.36 7.83
C PRO A 48 -36.30 8.08 6.92
N ALA A 49 -35.25 8.88 7.08
CA ALA A 49 -33.95 8.65 6.43
C ALA A 49 -33.51 7.24 6.84
N GLN A 50 -33.47 6.31 5.90
CA GLN A 50 -32.81 5.05 6.06
C GLN A 50 -31.34 5.39 6.39
N GLN A 51 -30.95 5.18 7.64
CA GLN A 51 -29.54 5.13 8.01
C GLN A 51 -28.92 3.99 7.18
N THR A 52 -28.28 4.33 6.08
CA THR A 52 -27.45 3.42 5.31
C THR A 52 -26.22 3.14 6.16
N SER A 53 -26.31 2.14 7.03
CA SER A 53 -25.17 1.70 7.81
C SER A 53 -24.14 1.11 6.84
N LYS A 54 -22.89 1.57 6.96
CA LYS A 54 -21.74 1.12 6.16
C LYS A 54 -21.67 -0.41 6.20
N PRO A 55 -21.51 -1.12 5.04
CA PRO A 55 -21.33 -2.57 5.05
C PRO A 55 -20.03 -2.95 5.75
N PHE A 56 -20.06 -4.01 6.53
CA PHE A 56 -18.92 -4.52 7.28
C PHE A 56 -18.34 -5.81 6.72
N ALA A 57 -19.07 -6.50 5.83
CA ALA A 57 -18.62 -7.74 5.22
C ALA A 57 -19.11 -7.91 3.79
N THR A 58 -18.34 -8.59 2.95
CA THR A 58 -18.84 -9.14 1.69
C THR A 58 -19.36 -10.55 1.89
N VAL A 59 -20.44 -10.86 1.21
CA VAL A 59 -21.15 -12.12 1.34
C VAL A 59 -21.46 -12.71 -0.03
N ARG A 60 -21.45 -14.03 -0.13
CA ARG A 60 -21.80 -14.75 -1.35
C ARG A 60 -23.21 -15.36 -1.23
N VAL A 61 -24.10 -14.92 -2.12
CA VAL A 61 -25.44 -15.45 -2.29
C VAL A 61 -25.47 -16.25 -3.60
N GLY A 62 -25.63 -17.56 -3.50
CA GLY A 62 -25.47 -18.45 -4.66
C GLY A 62 -24.05 -18.39 -5.22
N LYS A 63 -23.91 -17.89 -6.46
CA LYS A 63 -22.62 -17.75 -7.15
C LYS A 63 -22.09 -16.30 -7.17
N LYS A 64 -22.83 -15.34 -6.60
CA LYS A 64 -22.54 -13.91 -6.72
C LYS A 64 -22.23 -13.28 -5.37
N TRP A 65 -21.35 -12.30 -5.41
CA TRP A 65 -20.93 -11.51 -4.26
C TRP A 65 -21.72 -10.22 -4.14
N GLY A 66 -22.03 -9.84 -2.93
CA GLY A 66 -22.58 -8.56 -2.51
C GLY A 66 -21.95 -8.11 -1.20
N ALA A 67 -22.42 -7.03 -0.60
CA ALA A 67 -21.97 -6.55 0.70
C ALA A 67 -23.17 -6.29 1.63
N VAL A 68 -23.03 -6.72 2.90
CA VAL A 68 -24.08 -6.70 3.90
C VAL A 68 -23.80 -5.66 4.98
N ALA A 69 -24.83 -4.90 5.38
CA ALA A 69 -24.81 -4.00 6.51
C ALA A 69 -25.13 -4.74 7.82
N PRO A 70 -24.86 -4.15 9.01
CA PRO A 70 -25.24 -4.70 10.31
C PRO A 70 -26.73 -5.05 10.47
N SER A 71 -27.60 -4.39 9.73
CA SER A 71 -29.03 -4.72 9.66
C SER A 71 -29.37 -6.03 8.97
N GLY A 72 -28.39 -6.69 8.32
CA GLY A 72 -28.59 -7.84 7.46
C GLY A 72 -29.02 -7.51 6.02
N SER A 73 -29.24 -6.23 5.70
CA SER A 73 -29.60 -5.80 4.35
C SER A 73 -28.37 -5.75 3.44
N LEU A 74 -28.54 -6.16 2.17
CA LEU A 74 -27.51 -6.00 1.15
C LEU A 74 -27.44 -4.54 0.71
N VAL A 75 -26.36 -3.85 1.06
CA VAL A 75 -26.08 -2.48 0.56
C VAL A 75 -25.51 -2.53 -0.84
N ILE A 76 -24.63 -3.49 -1.11
CA ILE A 76 -24.18 -3.80 -2.47
C ILE A 76 -24.89 -5.10 -2.89
N PRO A 77 -25.71 -5.08 -3.95
CA PRO A 77 -26.44 -6.25 -4.42
C PRO A 77 -25.53 -7.44 -4.75
N ALA A 78 -25.99 -8.67 -4.50
CA ALA A 78 -25.23 -9.88 -4.82
C ALA A 78 -25.33 -10.23 -6.32
N GLU A 79 -24.69 -9.44 -7.15
CA GLU A 79 -24.69 -9.55 -8.61
C GLU A 79 -23.28 -9.66 -9.23
N TYR A 80 -22.23 -9.49 -8.43
CA TYR A 80 -20.85 -9.47 -8.88
C TYR A 80 -20.19 -10.84 -8.81
N ASP A 81 -19.31 -11.15 -9.76
CA ASP A 81 -18.52 -12.38 -9.78
C ASP A 81 -17.39 -12.34 -8.75
N GLU A 82 -16.95 -11.13 -8.39
CA GLU A 82 -15.89 -10.87 -7.43
C GLU A 82 -16.06 -9.50 -6.81
N ILE A 83 -15.70 -9.38 -5.53
CA ILE A 83 -15.55 -8.11 -4.82
C ILE A 83 -14.20 -8.13 -4.11
N ALA A 84 -13.38 -7.09 -4.29
CA ALA A 84 -12.09 -6.90 -3.66
C ALA A 84 -12.02 -5.52 -3.00
N SER A 85 -11.20 -5.37 -1.96
CA SER A 85 -10.93 -4.06 -1.34
C SER A 85 -10.31 -3.12 -2.37
N TYR A 86 -10.68 -1.84 -2.32
CA TYR A 86 -10.11 -0.82 -3.19
C TYR A 86 -9.63 0.41 -2.41
N SER A 87 -10.48 0.97 -1.56
CA SER A 87 -10.16 2.07 -0.64
C SER A 87 -10.93 1.90 0.66
N ALA A 88 -10.74 2.82 1.59
CA ALA A 88 -11.45 2.80 2.89
C ALA A 88 -12.99 2.90 2.75
N ASP A 89 -13.49 3.43 1.63
CA ASP A 89 -14.91 3.70 1.38
C ASP A 89 -15.47 3.06 0.10
N ALA A 90 -14.65 2.27 -0.63
CA ALA A 90 -15.04 1.66 -1.89
C ALA A 90 -14.41 0.28 -2.11
N VAL A 91 -15.09 -0.52 -2.92
CA VAL A 91 -14.65 -1.86 -3.35
C VAL A 91 -14.55 -1.92 -4.87
N ALA A 92 -13.58 -2.68 -5.36
CA ALA A 92 -13.53 -3.08 -6.76
C ALA A 92 -14.47 -4.26 -6.98
N VAL A 93 -15.28 -4.19 -8.02
CA VAL A 93 -16.28 -5.20 -8.37
C VAL A 93 -16.05 -5.72 -9.77
N ARG A 94 -16.28 -7.03 -10.00
CA ARG A 94 -16.14 -7.65 -11.30
C ARG A 94 -17.44 -8.27 -11.78
N GLN A 95 -17.81 -7.96 -13.04
CA GLN A 95 -18.89 -8.60 -13.77
C GLN A 95 -18.33 -9.20 -15.07
N GLY A 96 -18.37 -10.51 -15.20
CA GLY A 96 -17.72 -11.23 -16.30
C GLY A 96 -16.20 -11.02 -16.27
N LYS A 97 -15.68 -10.36 -17.31
CA LYS A 97 -14.23 -10.02 -17.41
C LYS A 97 -13.92 -8.57 -17.04
N ASN A 98 -14.93 -7.79 -16.70
CA ASN A 98 -14.80 -6.35 -16.54
C ASN A 98 -14.86 -5.93 -15.07
N TRP A 99 -14.05 -4.96 -14.73
CA TRP A 99 -13.95 -4.36 -13.40
C TRP A 99 -14.63 -3.00 -13.35
N GLY A 100 -15.17 -2.67 -12.19
CA GLY A 100 -15.74 -1.38 -11.80
C GLY A 100 -15.43 -1.07 -10.35
N ILE A 101 -15.90 0.07 -9.86
CA ILE A 101 -15.80 0.47 -8.46
C ILE A 101 -17.17 0.87 -7.95
N VAL A 102 -17.51 0.36 -6.77
CA VAL A 102 -18.73 0.68 -6.05
C VAL A 102 -18.35 1.18 -4.66
N ARG A 103 -18.94 2.30 -4.26
CA ARG A 103 -18.79 2.83 -2.90
C ARG A 103 -19.50 1.90 -1.90
N LEU A 104 -19.06 1.92 -0.65
CA LEU A 104 -19.65 1.09 0.41
C LEU A 104 -21.12 1.43 0.72
N ASP A 105 -21.66 2.53 0.21
CA ASP A 105 -23.09 2.87 0.24
C ASP A 105 -23.90 2.31 -0.94
N GLY A 106 -23.28 1.55 -1.83
CA GLY A 106 -23.86 1.00 -3.03
C GLY A 106 -23.80 1.89 -4.27
N THR A 107 -23.26 3.12 -4.15
CA THR A 107 -23.12 4.04 -5.29
C THR A 107 -22.04 3.55 -6.25
N VAL A 108 -22.36 3.41 -7.53
CA VAL A 108 -21.40 3.07 -8.59
C VAL A 108 -20.52 4.29 -8.87
N ILE A 109 -19.22 4.19 -8.56
CA ILE A 109 -18.22 5.22 -8.87
C ILE A 109 -17.69 5.03 -10.31
N VAL A 110 -17.32 3.78 -10.63
CA VAL A 110 -16.83 3.42 -11.98
C VAL A 110 -17.62 2.20 -12.46
N PRO A 111 -18.29 2.26 -13.62
CA PRO A 111 -19.07 1.12 -14.10
C PRO A 111 -18.17 -0.08 -14.44
N ALA A 112 -18.71 -1.30 -14.27
CA ALA A 112 -17.97 -2.56 -14.48
C ALA A 112 -17.82 -2.89 -15.98
N ILE A 113 -17.11 -2.03 -16.73
CA ILE A 113 -16.88 -2.14 -18.17
C ILE A 113 -15.39 -2.17 -18.55
N TYR A 114 -14.49 -2.03 -17.58
CA TYR A 114 -13.06 -1.90 -17.81
C TYR A 114 -12.31 -3.21 -17.65
N LYS A 115 -11.29 -3.42 -18.48
CA LYS A 115 -10.37 -4.57 -18.41
C LYS A 115 -9.61 -4.59 -17.07
N ALA A 116 -9.20 -3.41 -16.60
CA ALA A 116 -8.49 -3.25 -15.33
C ALA A 116 -8.76 -1.88 -14.71
N ILE A 117 -8.62 -1.83 -13.40
CA ILE A 117 -8.64 -0.61 -12.59
C ILE A 117 -7.34 -0.61 -11.79
N HIS A 118 -6.65 0.53 -11.79
CA HIS A 118 -5.39 0.69 -11.08
C HIS A 118 -5.62 1.22 -9.65
N PRO A 119 -4.67 1.05 -8.73
CA PRO A 119 -4.75 1.57 -7.37
C PRO A 119 -5.05 3.06 -7.33
N LEU A 120 -5.81 3.48 -6.32
CA LEU A 120 -6.11 4.89 -6.07
C LEU A 120 -4.81 5.64 -5.75
N ALA A 121 -4.56 6.73 -6.46
CA ALA A 121 -3.43 7.61 -6.19
C ALA A 121 -3.80 9.07 -6.50
N ALA A 122 -3.44 10.00 -5.62
CA ALA A 122 -3.75 11.42 -5.76
C ALA A 122 -5.23 11.66 -6.16
N ASP A 123 -6.16 11.01 -5.46
CA ASP A 123 -7.62 11.05 -5.71
C ASP A 123 -8.03 10.76 -7.17
N THR A 124 -7.24 9.92 -7.84
CA THR A 124 -7.42 9.55 -9.23
C THR A 124 -7.56 8.05 -9.38
N ILE A 125 -8.62 7.62 -10.06
CA ILE A 125 -8.88 6.23 -10.42
C ILE A 125 -8.52 6.07 -11.91
N ILE A 126 -7.41 5.37 -12.19
CA ILE A 126 -7.01 5.08 -13.57
C ILE A 126 -7.66 3.79 -14.00
N VAL A 127 -8.30 3.83 -15.17
CA VAL A 127 -8.98 2.68 -15.79
C VAL A 127 -8.34 2.32 -17.12
N GLN A 128 -8.38 1.03 -17.46
CA GLN A 128 -7.89 0.49 -18.73
C GLN A 128 -9.02 -0.24 -19.46
N ASN A 129 -9.24 0.08 -20.73
CA ASN A 129 -10.22 -0.63 -21.55
C ASN A 129 -9.61 -1.88 -22.23
N THR A 130 -10.44 -2.64 -22.96
CA THR A 130 -10.04 -3.87 -23.66
C THR A 130 -9.08 -3.66 -24.83
N LYS A 131 -8.87 -2.40 -25.26
CA LYS A 131 -7.89 -2.01 -26.30
C LYS A 131 -6.59 -1.50 -25.69
N ASP A 132 -6.36 -1.74 -24.40
CA ASP A 132 -5.19 -1.29 -23.63
C ASP A 132 -5.01 0.23 -23.63
N MET A 133 -6.12 0.96 -23.69
CA MET A 133 -6.12 2.42 -23.57
C MET A 133 -6.58 2.83 -22.17
N TYR A 134 -6.01 3.91 -21.67
CA TYR A 134 -6.17 4.42 -20.33
C TYR A 134 -6.99 5.72 -20.31
N GLY A 135 -7.69 5.92 -19.19
CA GLY A 135 -8.38 7.15 -18.83
C GLY A 135 -8.44 7.29 -17.31
N ALA A 136 -9.09 8.33 -16.82
CA ALA A 136 -9.12 8.63 -15.39
C ALA A 136 -10.50 9.12 -14.94
N TYR A 137 -10.88 8.68 -13.73
CA TYR A 137 -12.01 9.17 -12.97
C TYR A 137 -11.53 9.82 -11.67
N ASP A 138 -12.33 10.68 -11.08
CA ASP A 138 -12.17 11.07 -9.69
C ASP A 138 -12.90 10.10 -8.74
N THR A 139 -12.73 10.30 -7.43
CA THR A 139 -13.38 9.49 -6.40
C THR A 139 -14.89 9.74 -6.28
N ALA A 140 -15.43 10.78 -6.94
CA ALA A 140 -16.86 11.04 -7.03
C ALA A 140 -17.51 10.34 -8.24
N GLY A 141 -16.73 9.74 -9.14
CA GLY A 141 -17.22 9.04 -10.33
C GLY A 141 -17.30 9.92 -11.58
N LYS A 142 -16.74 11.14 -11.55
CA LYS A 142 -16.66 12.01 -12.72
C LYS A 142 -15.50 11.55 -13.61
N LEU A 143 -15.77 11.34 -14.89
CA LEU A 143 -14.74 11.08 -15.88
C LEU A 143 -13.90 12.35 -16.10
N LEU A 144 -12.62 12.31 -15.70
CA LEU A 144 -11.67 13.41 -15.85
C LEU A 144 -10.96 13.36 -17.21
N LEU A 145 -10.54 12.16 -17.63
CA LEU A 145 -9.87 11.94 -18.92
C LEU A 145 -10.52 10.75 -19.64
N ARG A 146 -10.83 10.94 -20.93
CA ARG A 146 -11.40 9.88 -21.79
C ARG A 146 -10.47 8.67 -21.85
N VAL A 147 -11.04 7.47 -22.05
CA VAL A 147 -10.28 6.21 -22.09
C VAL A 147 -9.75 5.96 -23.49
N GLU A 148 -8.77 6.77 -23.93
CA GLU A 148 -8.22 6.77 -25.30
C GLU A 148 -6.72 6.99 -25.39
N TYR A 149 -6.02 7.09 -24.24
CA TYR A 149 -4.60 7.37 -24.14
C TYR A 149 -3.77 6.11 -23.95
N ARG A 150 -2.49 6.13 -24.32
CA ARG A 150 -1.56 5.01 -24.12
C ARG A 150 -1.10 4.88 -22.67
N SER A 151 -1.00 5.99 -21.96
CA SER A 151 -0.80 6.03 -20.52
C SER A 151 -1.33 7.34 -19.94
N VAL A 152 -1.72 7.29 -18.66
CA VAL A 152 -2.22 8.41 -17.87
C VAL A 152 -1.57 8.30 -16.49
N THR A 153 -1.07 9.40 -15.95
CA THR A 153 -0.66 9.44 -14.53
C THR A 153 -1.80 9.97 -13.66
N PRO A 154 -1.81 9.66 -12.36
CA PRO A 154 -2.64 10.41 -11.41
C PRO A 154 -2.38 11.91 -11.50
N PHE A 155 -3.32 12.72 -11.01
CA PHE A 155 -3.20 14.17 -11.01
C PHE A 155 -2.32 14.64 -9.86
N TYR A 156 -1.01 14.63 -10.06
CA TYR A 156 -0.03 15.23 -9.13
C TYR A 156 0.02 16.74 -9.35
N ASP A 157 -0.01 17.51 -8.28
CA ASP A 157 -0.12 18.98 -8.33
C ASP A 157 -1.31 19.47 -9.20
N GLY A 158 -2.41 18.65 -9.25
CA GLY A 158 -3.59 18.95 -10.05
C GLY A 158 -3.44 18.68 -11.57
N ILE A 159 -2.32 18.10 -12.00
CA ILE A 159 -1.98 17.90 -13.42
C ILE A 159 -1.64 16.43 -13.67
N SER A 160 -2.24 15.87 -14.73
CA SER A 160 -1.94 14.53 -15.22
C SER A 160 -1.06 14.61 -16.47
N ARG A 161 0.00 13.81 -16.50
CA ARG A 161 0.77 13.55 -17.72
C ARG A 161 0.10 12.43 -18.50
N VAL A 162 -0.07 12.64 -19.77
CA VAL A 162 -0.76 11.73 -20.69
C VAL A 162 0.11 11.38 -21.88
N GLU A 163 0.26 10.09 -22.19
CA GLU A 163 0.87 9.63 -23.43
C GLU A 163 -0.22 9.43 -24.51
N ARG A 164 -0.11 10.15 -25.59
CA ARG A 164 -1.02 10.09 -26.74
C ARG A 164 -0.72 8.88 -27.64
N LYS A 165 -1.61 8.60 -28.61
CA LYS A 165 -1.43 7.52 -29.59
C LYS A 165 -0.18 7.68 -30.46
N ASP A 166 0.26 8.91 -30.70
CA ASP A 166 1.50 9.27 -31.42
C ASP A 166 2.77 9.10 -30.55
N LYS A 167 2.65 8.55 -29.35
CA LYS A 167 3.71 8.34 -28.35
C LYS A 167 4.34 9.63 -27.81
N LYS A 168 3.68 10.76 -28.00
CA LYS A 168 4.08 12.02 -27.41
C LYS A 168 3.33 12.29 -26.12
N PHE A 169 3.94 13.07 -25.22
CA PHE A 169 3.40 13.40 -23.93
C PHE A 169 2.82 14.81 -23.93
N VAL A 170 1.65 14.94 -23.30
CA VAL A 170 0.97 16.22 -23.02
C VAL A 170 0.48 16.22 -21.60
N PHE A 171 0.02 17.37 -21.13
CA PHE A 171 -0.47 17.54 -19.77
C PHE A 171 -1.91 18.05 -19.77
N TYR A 172 -2.72 17.49 -18.88
CA TYR A 172 -4.11 17.89 -18.66
C TYR A 172 -4.33 18.35 -17.23
N ARG A 173 -5.07 19.43 -17.05
CA ARG A 173 -5.60 19.85 -15.75
C ARG A 173 -6.76 18.94 -15.33
N ARG A 174 -7.10 18.96 -14.03
CA ARG A 174 -8.17 18.14 -13.46
C ARG A 174 -9.57 18.47 -14.03
N ASP A 175 -9.76 19.65 -14.58
CA ASP A 175 -10.98 20.05 -15.29
C ASP A 175 -11.10 19.46 -16.70
N GLY A 176 -10.09 18.75 -17.17
CA GLY A 176 -9.99 18.16 -18.50
C GLY A 176 -9.42 19.10 -19.56
N SER A 177 -9.02 20.32 -19.21
CA SER A 177 -8.37 21.25 -20.12
C SER A 177 -6.91 20.85 -20.38
N LEU A 178 -6.45 21.06 -21.62
CA LEU A 178 -5.06 20.86 -22.00
C LEU A 178 -4.19 21.95 -21.39
N LEU A 179 -3.09 21.57 -20.70
CA LEU A 179 -2.18 22.51 -20.06
C LEU A 179 -1.28 23.22 -21.07
N THR A 180 -0.72 22.46 -22.03
CA THR A 180 0.21 22.99 -23.05
C THR A 180 -0.23 22.55 -24.43
N SER A 181 -0.06 23.41 -25.44
CA SER A 181 -0.25 23.07 -26.86
C SER A 181 0.82 22.12 -27.38
N ASP A 182 2.03 22.20 -26.80
CA ASP A 182 3.18 21.43 -27.22
C ASP A 182 3.13 20.00 -26.69
N ALA A 183 3.59 19.07 -27.51
CA ALA A 183 3.71 17.67 -27.17
C ALA A 183 5.19 17.28 -27.14
N TYR A 184 5.62 16.67 -26.04
CA TYR A 184 7.00 16.33 -25.76
C TYR A 184 7.35 14.90 -26.18
N LEU A 185 8.60 14.64 -26.50
CA LEU A 185 9.10 13.27 -26.76
C LEU A 185 9.08 12.44 -25.48
N TRP A 186 9.35 13.08 -24.36
CA TRP A 186 9.24 12.51 -23.04
C TRP A 186 8.89 13.61 -22.04
N ALA A 187 8.20 13.23 -20.96
CA ALA A 187 7.91 14.11 -19.84
C ALA A 187 7.77 13.32 -18.55
N SER A 188 8.10 13.94 -17.41
CA SER A 188 7.81 13.39 -16.08
C SER A 188 6.40 13.78 -15.61
N ARG A 189 5.96 13.22 -14.47
CA ARG A 189 4.89 13.82 -13.68
C ARG A 189 5.36 15.13 -13.07
N PHE A 190 4.42 15.96 -12.64
CA PHE A 190 4.73 17.11 -11.79
C PHE A 190 5.23 16.65 -10.41
N SER A 191 6.15 17.37 -9.86
CA SER A 191 6.65 17.22 -8.51
C SER A 191 7.14 18.57 -8.00
N GLU A 192 6.63 19.00 -6.87
CA GLU A 192 6.95 20.29 -6.27
C GLU A 192 6.70 21.50 -7.20
N GLY A 193 5.67 21.40 -8.04
CA GLY A 193 5.24 22.45 -8.96
C GLY A 193 5.97 22.48 -10.30
N LEU A 194 6.89 21.54 -10.58
CA LEU A 194 7.66 21.48 -11.82
C LEU A 194 7.62 20.08 -12.45
N ALA A 195 7.61 20.02 -13.79
CA ALA A 195 7.72 18.79 -14.55
C ALA A 195 8.88 18.86 -15.54
N VAL A 196 9.65 17.79 -15.63
CA VAL A 196 10.69 17.66 -16.67
C VAL A 196 10.00 17.44 -18.01
N VAL A 197 10.49 18.11 -19.04
CA VAL A 197 10.07 17.93 -20.44
C VAL A 197 11.26 17.74 -21.35
N GLU A 198 11.11 16.83 -22.34
CA GLU A 198 12.06 16.60 -23.42
C GLU A 198 11.41 16.96 -24.76
N PRO A 199 11.47 18.21 -25.19
CA PRO A 199 10.92 18.60 -26.49
C PRO A 199 11.74 18.08 -27.66
N THR A 200 13.04 17.95 -27.48
CA THR A 200 14.00 17.43 -28.47
C THR A 200 14.89 16.41 -27.81
N LYS A 201 15.26 15.34 -28.51
CA LYS A 201 16.06 14.23 -27.99
C LYS A 201 17.33 14.69 -27.25
N ASN A 202 17.51 14.20 -26.03
CA ASN A 202 18.60 14.53 -25.12
C ASN A 202 18.71 16.03 -24.76
N LYS A 203 17.58 16.75 -24.81
CA LYS A 203 17.49 18.12 -24.37
C LYS A 203 16.29 18.28 -23.44
N MET A 204 16.56 18.41 -22.16
CA MET A 204 15.57 18.49 -21.11
C MET A 204 15.60 19.84 -20.41
N GLY A 205 14.42 20.30 -20.01
CA GLY A 205 14.15 21.47 -19.20
C GLY A 205 12.95 21.22 -18.31
N TYR A 206 12.40 22.26 -17.74
CA TYR A 206 11.27 22.14 -16.85
C TYR A 206 10.18 23.16 -17.20
N ILE A 207 8.93 22.71 -17.08
CA ILE A 207 7.74 23.58 -17.14
C ILE A 207 7.10 23.69 -15.76
N ASP A 208 6.45 24.83 -15.51
CA ASP A 208 5.65 25.09 -14.32
C ASP A 208 4.19 24.59 -14.48
N THR A 209 3.39 24.73 -13.43
CA THR A 209 1.97 24.36 -13.39
C THR A 209 1.06 25.21 -14.30
N ASN A 210 1.58 26.31 -14.88
CA ASN A 210 0.89 27.08 -15.90
C ASN A 210 1.20 26.56 -17.31
N GLY A 211 2.21 25.69 -17.44
CA GLY A 211 2.69 25.16 -18.71
C GLY A 211 3.80 26.02 -19.35
N SER A 212 4.31 27.02 -18.62
CA SER A 212 5.39 27.90 -19.05
C SER A 212 6.75 27.25 -18.81
N GLU A 213 7.73 27.50 -19.68
CA GLU A 213 9.12 27.12 -19.45
C GLU A 213 9.65 27.82 -18.19
N ALA A 214 9.88 27.05 -17.12
CA ALA A 214 10.40 27.55 -15.85
C ALA A 214 11.95 27.47 -15.81
N ILE A 215 12.50 26.40 -16.38
CA ILE A 215 13.95 26.21 -16.50
C ILE A 215 14.25 25.83 -17.95
N PRO A 216 15.11 26.60 -18.64
CA PRO A 216 15.38 26.42 -20.05
C PRO A 216 15.86 25.01 -20.41
N VAL A 217 15.52 24.58 -21.62
CA VAL A 217 15.90 23.27 -22.19
C VAL A 217 17.40 23.26 -22.48
N GLN A 218 18.21 22.73 -21.55
CA GLN A 218 19.67 22.75 -21.63
C GLN A 218 20.37 21.48 -21.12
N PHE A 219 19.66 20.60 -20.41
CA PHE A 219 20.27 19.43 -19.78
C PHE A 219 20.20 18.21 -20.67
N GLU A 220 21.25 17.34 -20.59
CA GLU A 220 21.28 16.04 -21.29
C GLU A 220 20.30 15.04 -20.68
N ASN A 221 20.15 15.07 -19.34
CA ASN A 221 19.13 14.37 -18.57
C ASN A 221 18.70 15.25 -17.39
N ALA A 222 17.47 15.06 -16.94
CA ALA A 222 16.93 15.72 -15.77
C ALA A 222 15.95 14.78 -15.05
N MET A 223 15.81 14.94 -13.74
CA MET A 223 14.87 14.19 -12.91
C MET A 223 13.94 15.15 -12.17
N ILE A 224 12.88 14.62 -11.55
CA ILE A 224 11.92 15.40 -10.78
C ILE A 224 12.56 16.07 -9.57
N PHE A 225 12.01 17.20 -9.15
CA PHE A 225 12.36 17.86 -7.90
C PHE A 225 11.93 17.01 -6.70
N GLN A 226 12.82 16.90 -5.74
CA GLN A 226 12.58 16.30 -4.43
C GLN A 226 13.38 17.07 -3.39
N GLU A 227 12.70 17.52 -2.31
CA GLU A 227 13.28 18.37 -1.26
C GLU A 227 13.98 19.63 -1.80
N GLY A 228 13.39 20.24 -2.83
CA GLY A 228 13.84 21.49 -3.44
C GLY A 228 14.97 21.34 -4.44
N LEU A 229 15.50 20.14 -4.67
CA LEU A 229 16.62 19.88 -5.58
C LEU A 229 16.26 18.84 -6.64
N ALA A 230 16.81 19.00 -7.85
CA ALA A 230 16.65 18.04 -8.95
C ALA A 230 18.01 17.62 -9.53
N PRO A 231 18.25 16.29 -9.72
CA PRO A 231 19.42 15.81 -10.42
C PRO A 231 19.34 16.18 -11.91
N VAL A 232 20.45 16.75 -12.45
CA VAL A 232 20.60 17.07 -13.87
C VAL A 232 21.96 16.65 -14.39
N THR A 233 22.06 16.34 -15.69
CA THR A 233 23.32 15.96 -16.34
C THR A 233 23.81 17.08 -17.26
N VAL A 234 25.07 17.47 -17.03
CA VAL A 234 25.82 18.40 -17.88
C VAL A 234 27.16 17.75 -18.19
N LYS A 235 27.52 17.65 -19.48
CA LYS A 235 28.75 17.00 -19.95
C LYS A 235 28.95 15.60 -19.36
N LYS A 236 27.86 14.81 -19.34
CA LYS A 236 27.81 13.41 -18.84
C LYS A 236 28.13 13.26 -17.35
N LYS A 237 28.03 14.32 -16.57
CA LYS A 237 28.17 14.31 -15.11
C LYS A 237 26.90 14.81 -14.48
N TRP A 238 26.50 14.16 -13.40
CA TRP A 238 25.37 14.55 -12.59
C TRP A 238 25.76 15.65 -11.60
N GLY A 239 24.90 16.64 -11.48
CA GLY A 239 24.85 17.67 -10.46
C GLY A 239 23.43 17.88 -10.01
N PHE A 240 23.17 18.87 -9.19
CA PHE A 240 21.83 19.20 -8.73
C PHE A 240 21.55 20.69 -8.88
N ILE A 241 20.36 21.02 -9.31
CA ILE A 241 19.83 22.37 -9.42
C ILE A 241 18.73 22.62 -8.40
N ASP A 242 18.54 23.88 -8.03
CA ASP A 242 17.36 24.37 -7.34
C ASP A 242 16.23 24.71 -8.32
N LYS A 243 15.06 25.13 -7.79
CA LYS A 243 13.88 25.47 -8.60
C LYS A 243 14.06 26.69 -9.50
N SER A 244 15.09 27.51 -9.29
CA SER A 244 15.46 28.61 -10.18
C SER A 244 16.32 28.15 -11.37
N GLY A 245 16.76 26.88 -11.38
CA GLY A 245 17.70 26.33 -12.35
C GLY A 245 19.18 26.60 -12.00
N THR A 246 19.45 27.18 -10.79
CA THR A 246 20.81 27.43 -10.33
C THR A 246 21.48 26.14 -9.85
N MET A 247 22.75 25.91 -10.25
CA MET A 247 23.54 24.77 -9.78
C MET A 247 23.88 24.92 -8.30
N VAL A 248 23.28 24.05 -7.46
CA VAL A 248 23.60 23.93 -6.03
C VAL A 248 24.78 22.96 -5.84
N ILE A 249 24.73 21.83 -6.54
CA ILE A 249 25.83 20.85 -6.57
C ILE A 249 26.37 20.78 -7.99
N GLN A 250 27.62 21.19 -8.18
CA GLN A 250 28.25 21.24 -9.51
C GLN A 250 28.30 19.84 -10.15
N PRO A 251 28.23 19.72 -11.50
CA PRO A 251 28.28 18.45 -12.21
C PRO A 251 29.60 17.72 -11.98
N GLN A 252 29.61 16.79 -11.04
CA GLN A 252 30.84 16.07 -10.62
C GLN A 252 30.70 14.55 -10.62
N PHE A 253 29.47 14.01 -10.45
CA PHE A 253 29.27 12.57 -10.28
C PHE A 253 29.15 11.85 -11.62
N ARG A 254 29.99 10.84 -11.84
CA ARG A 254 29.87 9.89 -12.97
C ARG A 254 29.06 8.66 -12.54
N ALA A 255 27.86 8.91 -12.00
CA ALA A 255 27.01 7.88 -11.46
C ALA A 255 26.28 7.12 -12.57
N LYS A 256 26.17 5.79 -12.41
CA LYS A 256 25.33 4.93 -13.27
C LYS A 256 23.84 5.06 -12.91
N SER A 257 23.56 5.39 -11.66
CA SER A 257 22.24 5.64 -11.12
C SER A 257 22.36 6.72 -10.06
N ILE A 258 21.37 7.58 -9.98
CA ILE A 258 21.26 8.67 -9.01
C ILE A 258 19.80 8.76 -8.57
N GLY A 259 19.55 9.13 -7.31
CA GLY A 259 18.22 9.45 -6.78
C GLY A 259 18.10 10.92 -6.46
N GLY A 260 16.88 11.39 -6.27
CA GLY A 260 16.60 12.68 -5.65
C GLY A 260 16.87 12.64 -4.15
N PHE A 261 16.77 13.79 -3.49
CA PHE A 261 16.91 13.89 -2.05
C PHE A 261 15.69 13.31 -1.35
N SER A 262 15.92 12.56 -0.29
CA SER A 262 14.91 12.06 0.63
C SER A 262 15.53 11.98 2.03
N ASP A 263 14.84 12.52 3.04
CA ASP A 263 15.39 12.68 4.39
C ASP A 263 16.74 13.42 4.43
N GLY A 264 16.97 14.37 3.49
CA GLY A 264 18.18 15.16 3.37
C GLY A 264 19.36 14.49 2.69
N LEU A 265 19.20 13.26 2.20
CA LEU A 265 20.25 12.49 1.54
C LEU A 265 19.82 12.02 0.14
N ALA A 266 20.74 12.01 -0.82
CA ALA A 266 20.52 11.44 -2.15
C ALA A 266 21.45 10.27 -2.41
N MET A 267 20.92 9.19 -2.99
CA MET A 267 21.70 8.02 -3.31
C MET A 267 22.37 8.15 -4.67
N ILE A 268 23.63 7.70 -4.77
CA ILE A 268 24.40 7.64 -6.02
C ILE A 268 25.05 6.27 -6.18
N LYS A 269 25.05 5.73 -7.40
CA LYS A 269 25.77 4.48 -7.72
C LYS A 269 26.96 4.75 -8.60
N GLU A 270 28.14 4.66 -8.02
CA GLU A 270 29.39 4.75 -8.74
C GLU A 270 30.02 3.36 -8.88
N LYS A 271 30.37 2.98 -10.13
CA LYS A 271 30.88 1.64 -10.44
C LYS A 271 29.95 0.52 -9.92
N LYS A 272 30.30 -0.14 -8.83
CA LYS A 272 29.54 -1.25 -8.21
C LYS A 272 28.93 -0.90 -6.86
N HIS A 273 29.26 0.24 -6.29
CA HIS A 273 28.91 0.60 -4.92
C HIS A 273 27.95 1.77 -4.89
N TRP A 274 27.04 1.73 -3.93
CA TRP A 274 26.16 2.82 -3.60
C TRP A 274 26.80 3.72 -2.53
N ALA A 275 26.51 5.01 -2.61
CA ALA A 275 26.86 5.98 -1.60
C ALA A 275 25.68 6.96 -1.43
N PHE A 276 25.66 7.65 -0.32
CA PHE A 276 24.72 8.76 -0.10
C PHE A 276 25.50 10.07 0.02
N ILE A 277 24.96 11.11 -0.59
CA ILE A 277 25.48 12.47 -0.54
C ILE A 277 24.50 13.36 0.22
N ASP A 278 25.02 14.39 0.90
CA ASP A 278 24.23 15.46 1.50
C ASP A 278 23.94 16.57 0.47
N LYS A 279 23.21 17.60 0.88
CA LYS A 279 22.83 18.74 0.03
C LYS A 279 24.02 19.65 -0.35
N THR A 280 25.21 19.43 0.20
CA THR A 280 26.45 20.07 -0.24
C THR A 280 27.15 19.30 -1.35
N GLY A 281 26.73 18.06 -1.60
CA GLY A 281 27.36 17.12 -2.53
C GLY A 281 28.48 16.31 -1.90
N ALA A 282 28.68 16.39 -0.58
CA ALA A 282 29.64 15.57 0.14
C ALA A 282 29.13 14.13 0.29
N LYS A 283 30.00 13.13 0.05
CA LYS A 283 29.65 11.72 0.32
C LYS A 283 29.72 11.45 1.80
N VAL A 284 28.55 11.29 2.42
CA VAL A 284 28.44 11.07 3.88
C VAL A 284 28.34 9.59 4.25
N ILE A 285 27.83 8.73 3.35
CA ILE A 285 27.75 7.29 3.57
C ILE A 285 28.30 6.56 2.34
N GLN A 286 29.25 5.66 2.55
CA GLN A 286 29.73 4.72 1.53
C GLN A 286 29.23 3.32 1.90
N THR A 287 28.44 2.70 1.03
CA THR A 287 27.85 1.38 1.34
C THR A 287 28.64 0.24 0.68
N ARG A 288 28.43 -0.98 1.17
CA ARG A 288 28.93 -2.23 0.61
C ARG A 288 27.82 -3.09 -0.02
N TYR A 289 26.59 -2.59 0.02
CA TYR A 289 25.41 -3.33 -0.43
C TYR A 289 25.24 -3.25 -1.95
N GLU A 290 24.71 -4.31 -2.53
CA GLU A 290 24.46 -4.41 -3.98
C GLU A 290 23.33 -3.50 -4.42
N ASP A 291 22.35 -3.28 -3.52
CA ASP A 291 21.24 -2.38 -3.75
C ASP A 291 20.83 -1.64 -2.45
N VAL A 292 20.34 -0.42 -2.62
CA VAL A 292 19.86 0.44 -1.53
C VAL A 292 18.65 1.22 -1.99
N ASP A 293 17.75 1.54 -1.06
CA ASP A 293 16.66 2.47 -1.30
C ASP A 293 16.99 3.85 -0.72
N SER A 294 16.19 4.86 -1.07
CA SER A 294 16.27 6.20 -0.48
C SER A 294 15.97 6.13 1.03
N PHE A 295 16.49 7.09 1.78
CA PHE A 295 16.12 7.25 3.18
C PHE A 295 14.66 7.65 3.31
N GLU A 296 13.97 7.01 4.23
CA GLU A 296 12.60 7.32 4.60
C GLU A 296 12.43 7.16 6.12
N ASN A 297 11.98 8.24 6.78
CA ASN A 297 11.82 8.28 8.23
C ASN A 297 13.09 7.83 8.99
N GLY A 298 14.26 8.28 8.52
CA GLY A 298 15.57 8.05 9.16
C GLY A 298 16.26 6.74 8.81
N LEU A 299 15.66 5.85 8.02
CA LEU A 299 16.22 4.56 7.64
C LEU A 299 16.24 4.39 6.12
N ALA A 300 17.25 3.68 5.61
CA ALA A 300 17.29 3.19 4.23
C ALA A 300 17.35 1.66 4.22
N GLU A 301 16.49 1.05 3.40
CA GLU A 301 16.58 -0.38 3.14
C GLU A 301 17.84 -0.67 2.32
N VAL A 302 18.54 -1.72 2.70
CA VAL A 302 19.74 -2.19 2.01
C VAL A 302 19.61 -3.68 1.71
N ARG A 303 20.14 -4.09 0.54
CA ARG A 303 20.04 -5.48 0.08
C ARG A 303 21.40 -6.04 -0.24
N ARG A 304 21.58 -7.33 0.11
CA ARG A 304 22.76 -8.10 -0.18
C ARG A 304 22.40 -9.39 -0.90
N GLU A 305 23.01 -9.64 -2.07
CA GLU A 305 22.89 -10.91 -2.77
C GLU A 305 23.61 -12.03 -1.99
N VAL A 306 22.93 -13.16 -1.83
CA VAL A 306 23.52 -14.37 -1.25
C VAL A 306 23.79 -15.36 -2.38
N LYS A 307 25.04 -15.82 -2.49
CA LYS A 307 25.38 -16.91 -3.41
C LYS A 307 24.77 -18.21 -2.88
N VAL A 308 23.70 -18.65 -3.50
CA VAL A 308 23.11 -19.96 -3.20
C VAL A 308 23.97 -21.01 -3.89
N GLY A 309 24.59 -21.93 -3.14
CA GLY A 309 25.36 -23.04 -3.70
C GLY A 309 24.46 -23.94 -4.57
N LEU A 310 25.04 -24.67 -5.53
CA LEU A 310 24.35 -25.46 -6.55
C LEU A 310 23.36 -26.54 -6.02
N LEU A 311 23.35 -26.84 -4.74
CA LEU A 311 22.48 -27.86 -4.11
C LEU A 311 21.10 -27.33 -3.68
N GLY A 312 20.87 -26.02 -3.63
CA GLY A 312 19.57 -25.43 -3.20
C GLY A 312 18.52 -25.36 -4.28
N GLY A 313 18.82 -25.67 -5.53
CA GLY A 313 17.94 -25.42 -6.69
C GLY A 313 16.84 -26.45 -6.96
N PHE A 314 16.82 -27.59 -6.27
CA PHE A 314 15.92 -28.71 -6.62
C PHE A 314 14.70 -28.93 -5.71
N LEU A 315 14.48 -28.12 -4.66
CA LEU A 315 13.39 -28.33 -3.71
C LEU A 315 12.27 -27.28 -3.73
N THR A 316 12.21 -26.42 -4.75
CA THR A 316 11.29 -25.27 -4.76
C THR A 316 9.95 -25.48 -5.48
N SER A 317 9.55 -26.69 -5.84
CA SER A 317 8.34 -26.90 -6.65
C SER A 317 7.20 -27.72 -6.03
N ALA A 318 7.23 -28.05 -4.75
CA ALA A 318 6.30 -29.06 -4.24
C ALA A 318 5.39 -28.70 -3.05
N VAL A 319 5.34 -27.45 -2.55
CA VAL A 319 4.48 -27.14 -1.39
C VAL A 319 3.69 -25.84 -1.61
N SER A 320 2.74 -25.83 -2.53
CA SER A 320 1.85 -24.66 -2.74
C SER A 320 0.37 -24.99 -2.98
N PHE A 321 -0.14 -26.14 -2.58
CA PHE A 321 -1.55 -26.49 -2.90
C PHE A 321 -2.34 -27.20 -1.78
N ALA A 322 -2.05 -27.03 -0.50
CA ALA A 322 -2.74 -27.84 0.50
C ALA A 322 -3.42 -27.13 1.68
N THR A 323 -3.41 -25.82 1.80
CA THR A 323 -4.23 -25.18 2.86
C THR A 323 -4.76 -23.84 2.36
N GLY A 324 -6.07 -23.74 2.19
CA GLY A 324 -6.78 -22.52 1.75
C GLY A 324 -6.94 -21.46 2.84
N ILE A 325 -5.92 -21.24 3.66
CA ILE A 325 -5.89 -20.17 4.67
C ILE A 325 -4.94 -19.09 4.15
N PRO A 326 -5.40 -17.85 3.94
CA PRO A 326 -4.49 -16.75 3.66
C PRO A 326 -3.69 -16.43 4.92
N THR A 327 -2.50 -17.00 5.04
CA THR A 327 -1.51 -16.59 6.05
C THR A 327 -0.92 -15.26 5.62
N PHE A 328 -1.50 -14.17 6.10
CA PHE A 328 -0.91 -12.85 5.96
C PHE A 328 0.42 -12.80 6.73
N GLY A 329 1.51 -12.54 6.03
CA GLY A 329 2.82 -12.17 6.57
C GLY A 329 3.86 -13.27 6.76
N VAL A 330 3.54 -14.55 6.61
CA VAL A 330 4.51 -15.66 6.71
C VAL A 330 4.39 -16.58 5.49
N GLY A 331 4.18 -15.98 4.33
CA GLY A 331 4.04 -16.71 3.07
C GLY A 331 5.40 -16.99 2.44
N THR A 332 5.47 -17.89 1.60
CA THR A 332 6.26 -18.24 0.41
C THR A 332 7.73 -17.78 0.28
N ASP A 333 8.23 -16.83 1.06
CA ASP A 333 9.62 -16.33 1.01
C ASP A 333 10.63 -17.20 1.76
N LEU A 334 10.19 -18.34 2.28
CA LEU A 334 11.03 -19.24 3.10
C LEU A 334 12.00 -20.10 2.32
N ILE A 335 11.92 -20.10 0.98
CA ILE A 335 12.74 -21.02 0.16
C ILE A 335 13.62 -20.19 -0.78
N GLY A 336 14.82 -19.83 -0.26
CA GLY A 336 15.93 -19.43 -1.11
C GLY A 336 15.88 -18.00 -1.65
N GLU A 337 15.53 -17.00 -0.81
CA GLU A 337 15.80 -15.61 -1.19
C GLU A 337 17.26 -15.45 -1.54
N LYS A 338 17.52 -15.12 -2.82
CA LYS A 338 18.85 -14.73 -3.30
C LYS A 338 19.31 -13.39 -2.72
N VAL A 339 18.43 -12.67 -2.04
CA VAL A 339 18.64 -11.30 -1.57
C VAL A 339 18.26 -11.22 -0.10
N LYS A 340 19.18 -10.77 0.73
CA LYS A 340 18.97 -10.48 2.15
C LYS A 340 18.72 -8.98 2.35
N ARG A 341 17.63 -8.64 2.99
CA ARG A 341 17.23 -7.27 3.36
C ARG A 341 17.84 -6.88 4.70
N GLY A 342 18.17 -5.61 4.87
CA GLY A 342 18.57 -4.99 6.13
C GLY A 342 18.22 -3.50 6.11
N TYR A 343 18.56 -2.80 7.17
CA TYR A 343 18.32 -1.36 7.28
C TYR A 343 19.53 -0.65 7.86
N ILE A 344 19.86 0.53 7.33
CA ILE A 344 20.90 1.42 7.85
C ILE A 344 20.28 2.76 8.26
N ASP A 345 20.89 3.40 9.25
CA ASP A 345 20.57 4.79 9.63
C ASP A 345 21.37 5.82 8.81
N LYS A 346 21.14 7.11 9.07
CA LYS A 346 21.82 8.22 8.37
C LYS A 346 23.32 8.34 8.67
N THR A 347 23.85 7.57 9.62
CA THR A 347 25.31 7.45 9.84
C THR A 347 25.92 6.32 9.02
N GLY A 348 25.07 5.50 8.39
CA GLY A 348 25.46 4.28 7.69
C GLY A 348 25.60 3.06 8.62
N ALA A 349 25.23 3.20 9.90
CA ALA A 349 25.23 2.09 10.85
C ALA A 349 24.08 1.11 10.50
N GLU A 350 24.39 -0.20 10.53
CA GLU A 350 23.42 -1.25 10.27
C GLU A 350 22.51 -1.41 11.50
N ILE A 351 21.24 -1.00 11.37
CA ILE A 351 20.22 -1.05 12.41
C ILE A 351 19.56 -2.44 12.44
N ILE A 352 19.22 -2.97 11.26
CA ILE A 352 18.75 -4.35 11.13
C ILE A 352 19.68 -5.10 10.18
N SER A 353 20.26 -6.20 10.69
CA SER A 353 21.33 -6.87 9.97
C SER A 353 20.85 -7.66 8.77
N THR A 354 21.55 -7.47 7.62
CA THR A 354 21.41 -8.35 6.45
C THR A 354 21.90 -9.79 6.68
N LYS A 355 22.48 -10.11 7.86
CA LYS A 355 22.88 -11.46 8.24
C LYS A 355 21.75 -12.28 8.85
N ASN A 356 20.67 -11.64 9.27
CA ASN A 356 19.49 -12.35 9.78
C ASN A 356 18.96 -13.34 8.74
N ASP A 357 18.26 -14.38 9.20
CA ASP A 357 17.64 -15.34 8.28
C ASP A 357 16.58 -14.66 7.42
N TYR A 358 15.82 -13.73 8.04
CA TYR A 358 14.78 -12.93 7.40
C TYR A 358 14.57 -11.60 8.13
N ASN A 359 14.20 -10.55 7.40
CA ASN A 359 13.72 -9.27 7.91
C ASN A 359 12.52 -8.82 7.08
N SER A 360 11.42 -8.44 7.74
CA SER A 360 10.28 -7.82 7.08
C SER A 360 10.51 -6.33 6.81
N PHE A 361 9.56 -5.70 6.12
CA PHE A 361 9.40 -4.25 6.19
C PHE A 361 8.89 -3.81 7.57
N PHE A 362 8.99 -2.51 7.86
CA PHE A 362 8.39 -1.94 9.07
C PHE A 362 6.88 -1.80 8.92
N PHE A 363 6.15 -2.34 9.89
CA PHE A 363 4.72 -2.17 10.04
C PHE A 363 4.41 -1.74 11.48
N ASP A 364 3.62 -0.68 11.66
CA ASP A 364 3.26 -0.12 12.97
C ASP A 364 4.48 0.07 13.91
N GLY A 365 5.58 0.61 13.34
CA GLY A 365 6.81 0.95 14.08
C GLY A 365 7.76 -0.22 14.37
N VAL A 366 7.42 -1.45 14.01
CA VAL A 366 8.24 -2.65 14.23
C VAL A 366 8.49 -3.42 12.94
N ALA A 367 9.62 -4.14 12.88
CA ALA A 367 9.91 -5.12 11.83
C ALA A 367 10.07 -6.51 12.46
N LEU A 368 9.52 -7.52 11.78
CA LEU A 368 9.75 -8.92 12.13
C LEU A 368 11.16 -9.31 11.71
N VAL A 369 11.88 -9.98 12.61
CA VAL A 369 13.21 -10.51 12.32
C VAL A 369 13.27 -11.99 12.65
N ARG A 370 13.99 -12.76 11.81
CA ARG A 370 14.29 -14.15 12.11
C ARG A 370 15.79 -14.33 12.24
N VAL A 371 16.22 -14.77 13.40
CA VAL A 371 17.61 -14.97 13.77
C VAL A 371 17.80 -16.41 14.26
N ARG A 372 18.70 -17.18 13.61
CA ARG A 372 18.93 -18.60 13.95
C ARG A 372 17.61 -19.39 14.03
N SER A 373 16.77 -19.21 13.03
CA SER A 373 15.45 -19.85 12.90
C SER A 373 14.42 -19.47 13.96
N LYS A 374 14.66 -18.44 14.76
CA LYS A 374 13.75 -17.93 15.78
C LYS A 374 13.26 -16.54 15.41
N TRP A 375 11.98 -16.32 15.58
CA TRP A 375 11.31 -15.06 15.29
C TRP A 375 11.30 -14.12 16.49
N GLY A 376 11.45 -12.84 16.22
CA GLY A 376 11.31 -11.72 17.14
C GLY A 376 10.89 -10.45 16.40
N MET A 377 10.85 -9.34 17.10
CA MET A 377 10.57 -8.01 16.56
C MET A 377 11.61 -7.00 17.00
N VAL A 378 11.92 -6.06 16.12
CA VAL A 378 12.78 -4.90 16.44
C VAL A 378 12.04 -3.61 16.12
N ASP A 379 12.34 -2.57 16.88
CA ASP A 379 11.90 -1.20 16.60
C ASP A 379 12.78 -0.53 15.52
N ARG A 380 12.46 0.72 15.16
CA ARG A 380 13.22 1.50 14.17
C ARG A 380 14.64 1.90 14.65
N LYS A 381 14.98 1.68 15.92
CA LYS A 381 16.34 1.88 16.47
C LYS A 381 17.13 0.57 16.51
N GLY A 382 16.52 -0.56 16.11
CA GLY A 382 17.13 -1.88 16.14
C GLY A 382 17.09 -2.57 17.49
N ALA A 383 16.39 -1.98 18.47
CA ALA A 383 16.19 -2.61 19.78
C ALA A 383 15.12 -3.71 19.67
N TYR A 384 15.36 -4.84 20.33
CA TYR A 384 14.35 -5.89 20.38
C TYR A 384 13.15 -5.45 21.23
N VAL A 385 11.98 -5.38 20.58
CA VAL A 385 10.68 -5.28 21.22
C VAL A 385 10.25 -6.67 21.68
N VAL A 386 10.49 -7.68 20.85
CA VAL A 386 10.30 -9.09 21.18
C VAL A 386 11.58 -9.84 20.82
N GLU A 387 12.24 -10.45 21.81
CA GLU A 387 13.45 -11.23 21.58
C GLU A 387 13.22 -12.39 20.60
N PRO A 388 14.21 -12.73 19.74
CA PRO A 388 14.07 -13.81 18.76
C PRO A 388 14.18 -15.18 19.45
N LYS A 389 13.06 -15.68 19.96
CA LYS A 389 12.94 -16.97 20.65
C LYS A 389 11.78 -17.83 20.18
N TYR A 390 10.83 -17.26 19.45
CA TYR A 390 9.58 -17.92 19.06
C TYR A 390 9.72 -18.70 17.75
N LYS A 391 8.87 -19.74 17.55
CA LYS A 391 8.77 -20.46 16.29
C LYS A 391 7.96 -19.70 15.23
N GLY A 392 7.01 -18.85 15.65
CA GLY A 392 6.17 -18.00 14.83
C GLY A 392 5.82 -16.72 15.56
N ILE A 393 5.54 -15.66 14.82
CA ILE A 393 5.14 -14.37 15.37
C ILE A 393 4.33 -13.61 14.30
N HIS A 394 3.28 -12.90 14.74
CA HIS A 394 2.53 -11.97 13.91
C HIS A 394 2.89 -10.53 14.29
N PHE A 395 2.53 -9.55 13.47
CA PHE A 395 2.59 -8.14 13.84
C PHE A 395 1.63 -7.81 14.98
N PHE A 396 1.77 -6.63 15.58
CA PHE A 396 0.82 -6.14 16.57
C PHE A 396 -0.51 -5.79 15.91
N TYR A 397 -1.59 -6.32 16.46
CA TYR A 397 -2.96 -5.94 16.20
C TYR A 397 -3.66 -5.71 17.54
N ASP A 398 -4.36 -4.60 17.70
CA ASP A 398 -4.96 -4.21 18.98
C ASP A 398 -3.96 -4.28 20.17
N ASP A 399 -2.68 -3.89 19.94
CA ASP A 399 -1.56 -3.88 20.89
C ASP A 399 -1.05 -5.25 21.35
N LEU A 400 -1.56 -6.33 20.78
CA LEU A 400 -1.09 -7.68 21.05
C LEU A 400 -0.56 -8.34 19.79
N ALA A 401 0.53 -9.08 19.93
CA ALA A 401 1.10 -9.87 18.85
C ALA A 401 1.03 -11.36 19.19
N ALA A 402 0.52 -12.16 18.27
CA ALA A 402 0.52 -13.61 18.41
C ALA A 402 1.96 -14.15 18.35
N VAL A 403 2.32 -15.04 19.27
CA VAL A 403 3.61 -15.70 19.34
C VAL A 403 3.45 -17.21 19.51
N GLN A 404 4.28 -17.97 18.80
CA GLN A 404 4.30 -19.43 18.89
C GLN A 404 5.51 -19.90 19.71
N ASP A 405 5.25 -20.51 20.87
CA ASP A 405 6.27 -21.19 21.67
C ASP A 405 5.97 -22.70 21.69
N GLY A 406 6.97 -23.48 21.33
CA GLY A 406 6.73 -24.91 21.02
C GLY A 406 5.73 -25.05 19.87
N ASP A 407 4.61 -25.76 20.13
CA ASP A 407 3.54 -25.97 19.17
C ASP A 407 2.26 -25.22 19.56
N LYS A 408 2.35 -24.30 20.53
CA LYS A 408 1.22 -23.55 21.03
C LYS A 408 1.39 -22.06 20.80
N TRP A 409 0.28 -21.39 20.57
CA TRP A 409 0.18 -19.95 20.40
C TRP A 409 -0.29 -19.26 21.67
N GLY A 410 0.25 -18.10 21.93
CA GLY A 410 -0.15 -17.14 22.95
C GLY A 410 0.05 -15.71 22.44
N PHE A 411 0.04 -14.73 23.32
CA PHE A 411 0.15 -13.34 22.91
C PHE A 411 1.11 -12.56 23.83
N VAL A 412 1.86 -11.64 23.20
CA VAL A 412 2.75 -10.68 23.86
C VAL A 412 2.24 -9.26 23.65
N GLY A 413 2.48 -8.40 24.63
CA GLY A 413 2.23 -6.97 24.55
C GLY A 413 3.35 -6.22 23.84
N ARG A 414 3.16 -4.91 23.62
CA ARG A 414 4.16 -4.02 22.99
C ARG A 414 5.46 -3.87 23.80
N ASP A 415 5.48 -4.29 25.07
CA ASP A 415 6.69 -4.38 25.90
C ASP A 415 7.42 -5.73 25.77
N GLY A 416 6.97 -6.60 24.88
CA GLY A 416 7.53 -7.92 24.62
C GLY A 416 7.23 -8.98 25.70
N LYS A 417 6.43 -8.63 26.73
CA LYS A 417 6.05 -9.58 27.79
C LYS A 417 4.83 -10.39 27.39
N ILE A 418 4.80 -11.63 27.85
CA ILE A 418 3.64 -12.50 27.68
C ILE A 418 2.44 -11.90 28.44
N VAL A 419 1.34 -11.69 27.73
CA VAL A 419 0.04 -11.27 28.24
C VAL A 419 -0.88 -12.48 28.36
N ILE A 420 -0.84 -13.37 27.36
CA ILE A 420 -1.60 -14.61 27.34
C ILE A 420 -0.64 -15.75 27.04
N ASP A 421 -0.53 -16.71 27.99
CA ASP A 421 0.37 -17.84 27.88
C ASP A 421 0.12 -18.68 26.63
N PRO A 422 1.16 -19.21 25.97
CA PRO A 422 1.02 -20.13 24.86
C PRO A 422 0.31 -21.43 25.24
N LYS A 423 -0.94 -21.59 24.84
CA LYS A 423 -1.79 -22.75 25.14
C LYS A 423 -2.74 -23.11 24.00
N TYR A 424 -2.92 -22.25 23.00
CA TYR A 424 -3.83 -22.45 21.90
C TYR A 424 -3.18 -23.20 20.74
N ASP A 425 -3.96 -24.02 20.03
CA ASP A 425 -3.50 -24.76 18.85
C ASP A 425 -3.36 -23.81 17.66
N GLU A 426 -4.34 -22.91 17.50
CA GLU A 426 -4.38 -21.88 16.47
C GLU A 426 -4.94 -20.58 17.06
N VAL A 427 -4.53 -19.45 16.50
CA VAL A 427 -5.02 -18.11 16.89
C VAL A 427 -5.19 -17.24 15.65
N HIS A 428 -6.16 -16.36 15.70
CA HIS A 428 -6.24 -15.16 14.87
C HIS A 428 -5.77 -13.95 15.65
N ASP A 429 -5.38 -12.89 14.93
CA ASP A 429 -4.98 -11.64 15.56
C ASP A 429 -6.16 -10.98 16.28
N PHE A 430 -5.87 -10.16 17.31
CA PHE A 430 -6.87 -9.36 17.98
C PHE A 430 -7.42 -8.29 17.04
N THR A 431 -8.72 -8.22 16.96
CA THR A 431 -9.46 -7.17 16.26
C THR A 431 -10.68 -6.81 17.09
N ASP A 432 -10.98 -5.52 17.21
CA ASP A 432 -12.11 -5.06 18.04
C ASP A 432 -12.04 -5.51 19.52
N GLY A 433 -10.84 -5.80 20.02
CA GLY A 433 -10.59 -6.25 21.40
C GLY A 433 -10.80 -7.75 21.64
N ILE A 434 -11.08 -8.54 20.60
CA ILE A 434 -11.42 -9.98 20.66
C ILE A 434 -10.61 -10.76 19.64
N ALA A 435 -10.09 -11.93 20.02
CA ALA A 435 -9.42 -12.86 19.11
C ALA A 435 -10.18 -14.19 19.05
N ALA A 436 -10.26 -14.78 17.86
CA ALA A 436 -10.69 -16.16 17.67
C ALA A 436 -9.50 -17.09 17.92
N VAL A 437 -9.71 -18.15 18.70
CA VAL A 437 -8.68 -19.14 19.05
C VAL A 437 -9.23 -20.55 18.96
N GLN A 438 -8.33 -21.53 18.75
CA GLN A 438 -8.67 -22.93 18.79
C GLN A 438 -7.89 -23.65 19.89
N GLN A 439 -8.56 -24.50 20.66
CA GLN A 439 -7.93 -25.34 21.67
C GLN A 439 -8.64 -26.69 21.75
N GLY A 440 -7.89 -27.79 21.62
CA GLY A 440 -8.46 -29.15 21.63
C GLY A 440 -9.53 -29.39 20.58
N GLY A 441 -9.38 -28.80 19.38
CA GLY A 441 -10.33 -28.89 18.28
C GLY A 441 -11.60 -28.04 18.44
N LYS A 442 -11.69 -27.20 19.47
CA LYS A 442 -12.81 -26.28 19.69
C LYS A 442 -12.37 -24.87 19.41
N SER A 443 -13.16 -24.14 18.62
CA SER A 443 -12.98 -22.71 18.34
C SER A 443 -13.84 -21.88 19.26
N PHE A 444 -13.29 -20.81 19.83
CA PHE A 444 -13.99 -19.84 20.69
C PHE A 444 -13.29 -18.48 20.67
N PHE A 445 -13.89 -17.49 21.30
CA PHE A 445 -13.36 -16.15 21.38
C PHE A 445 -12.74 -15.88 22.75
N ILE A 446 -11.69 -15.05 22.76
CA ILE A 446 -11.05 -14.54 23.98
C ILE A 446 -10.93 -13.01 23.93
N ASP A 447 -10.98 -12.37 25.09
CA ASP A 447 -10.63 -10.98 25.26
C ASP A 447 -9.10 -10.79 25.43
N LYS A 448 -8.62 -9.55 25.48
CA LYS A 448 -7.19 -9.22 25.65
C LYS A 448 -6.58 -9.75 26.97
N THR A 449 -7.38 -10.22 27.91
CA THR A 449 -6.93 -10.87 29.18
C THR A 449 -6.85 -12.39 29.05
N GLY A 450 -7.29 -12.96 27.93
CA GLY A 450 -7.38 -14.41 27.69
C GLY A 450 -8.61 -15.07 28.29
N ARG A 451 -9.61 -14.30 28.72
CA ARG A 451 -10.90 -14.80 29.22
C ARG A 451 -11.86 -14.96 28.05
N VAL A 452 -12.78 -15.93 28.18
CA VAL A 452 -13.87 -16.13 27.23
C VAL A 452 -14.96 -15.10 27.53
N PRO A 453 -15.23 -14.11 26.66
CA PRO A 453 -16.17 -13.03 26.95
C PRO A 453 -17.63 -13.47 26.90
N PHE A 454 -17.94 -14.48 26.09
CA PHE A 454 -19.28 -15.08 25.94
C PHE A 454 -19.18 -16.51 25.40
N LEU A 455 -20.21 -17.30 25.63
CA LEU A 455 -20.28 -18.66 25.09
C LEU A 455 -20.94 -18.68 23.72
N LEU A 456 -20.36 -19.45 22.81
CA LEU A 456 -20.95 -19.66 21.49
C LEU A 456 -22.06 -20.74 21.55
N PRO A 457 -23.14 -20.61 20.75
CA PRO A 457 -24.09 -21.70 20.53
C PRO A 457 -23.39 -23.00 20.07
N ASN A 458 -23.83 -24.14 20.60
CA ASN A 458 -23.22 -25.44 20.34
C ASN A 458 -23.24 -25.91 18.87
N ASN A 459 -24.09 -25.30 18.05
CA ASN A 459 -24.25 -25.63 16.63
C ASN A 459 -23.33 -24.81 15.71
N ILE A 460 -22.47 -23.95 16.26
CA ILE A 460 -21.46 -23.23 15.50
C ILE A 460 -20.30 -24.17 15.21
N THR A 461 -19.96 -24.31 13.92
CA THR A 461 -18.91 -25.22 13.43
C THR A 461 -17.63 -24.51 13.02
N ASP A 462 -17.70 -23.19 12.76
CA ASP A 462 -16.55 -22.38 12.36
C ASP A 462 -16.80 -20.89 12.71
N ILE A 463 -15.73 -20.14 12.94
CA ILE A 463 -15.76 -18.73 13.34
C ILE A 463 -14.69 -17.93 12.62
N GLY A 464 -14.98 -16.67 12.30
CA GLY A 464 -13.98 -15.72 11.79
C GLY A 464 -13.68 -14.60 12.79
N MET A 465 -12.84 -13.65 12.37
CA MET A 465 -12.42 -12.52 13.20
C MET A 465 -13.55 -11.49 13.36
N PHE A 466 -13.60 -10.83 14.52
CA PHE A 466 -14.43 -9.66 14.73
C PHE A 466 -13.97 -8.50 13.85
N ARG A 467 -14.95 -7.76 13.32
CA ARG A 467 -14.71 -6.51 12.62
C ARG A 467 -15.93 -5.61 12.72
N ASP A 468 -15.70 -4.33 13.05
CA ASP A 468 -16.77 -3.35 13.20
C ASP A 468 -17.90 -3.86 14.12
N GLY A 469 -17.52 -4.64 15.16
CA GLY A 469 -18.45 -5.19 16.16
C GLY A 469 -19.08 -6.53 15.81
N PHE A 470 -18.77 -7.14 14.66
CA PHE A 470 -19.39 -8.40 14.18
C PHE A 470 -18.36 -9.45 13.80
N ALA A 471 -18.67 -10.71 14.03
CA ALA A 471 -17.87 -11.84 13.59
C ALA A 471 -18.70 -12.82 12.76
N PRO A 472 -18.16 -13.34 11.64
CA PRO A 472 -18.84 -14.40 10.92
C PRO A 472 -18.78 -15.70 11.70
N VAL A 473 -19.91 -16.43 11.70
CA VAL A 473 -20.04 -17.75 12.30
C VAL A 473 -20.72 -18.69 11.33
N LYS A 474 -20.29 -19.95 11.30
CA LYS A 474 -20.86 -20.98 10.44
C LYS A 474 -21.77 -21.88 11.26
N ILE A 475 -22.99 -22.06 10.80
CA ILE A 475 -23.97 -22.99 11.38
C ILE A 475 -24.46 -23.90 10.26
N GLY A 476 -24.19 -25.19 10.38
CA GLY A 476 -24.36 -26.12 9.28
C GLY A 476 -23.42 -25.79 8.12
N ASP A 477 -23.98 -25.58 6.93
CA ASP A 477 -23.23 -25.24 5.71
C ASP A 477 -23.27 -23.75 5.37
N LYS A 478 -23.91 -22.91 6.21
CA LYS A 478 -24.14 -21.48 5.97
C LYS A 478 -23.46 -20.59 6.99
N TRP A 479 -23.02 -19.43 6.50
CA TRP A 479 -22.48 -18.35 7.31
C TRP A 479 -23.55 -17.33 7.69
N GLY A 480 -23.49 -16.89 8.94
CA GLY A 480 -24.21 -15.75 9.52
C GLY A 480 -23.25 -14.89 10.32
N PHE A 481 -23.77 -14.01 11.17
CA PHE A 481 -22.93 -13.13 11.98
C PHE A 481 -23.45 -13.01 13.41
N ILE A 482 -22.51 -12.90 14.35
CA ILE A 482 -22.76 -12.59 15.76
C ILE A 482 -22.21 -11.21 16.11
N ASP A 483 -22.77 -10.60 17.15
CA ASP A 483 -22.23 -9.41 17.79
C ASP A 483 -21.22 -9.76 18.93
N LYS A 484 -20.69 -8.74 19.60
CA LYS A 484 -19.75 -8.90 20.74
C LYS A 484 -20.36 -9.51 22.00
N THR A 485 -21.66 -9.77 22.03
CA THR A 485 -22.34 -10.51 23.11
C THR A 485 -22.48 -12.00 22.79
N GLY A 486 -22.11 -12.41 21.58
CA GLY A 486 -22.32 -13.77 21.06
C GLY A 486 -23.71 -14.00 20.49
N THR A 487 -24.54 -12.96 20.38
CA THR A 487 -25.90 -13.04 19.83
C THR A 487 -25.83 -13.10 18.30
N VAL A 488 -26.57 -14.05 17.68
CA VAL A 488 -26.71 -14.11 16.22
C VAL A 488 -27.57 -12.94 15.76
N VAL A 489 -26.96 -11.96 15.11
CA VAL A 489 -27.62 -10.76 14.58
C VAL A 489 -28.02 -10.90 13.11
N ILE A 490 -27.28 -11.68 12.36
CA ILE A 490 -27.62 -12.04 10.97
C ILE A 490 -27.70 -13.57 10.90
N PRO A 491 -28.90 -14.13 10.65
CA PRO A 491 -29.08 -15.57 10.55
C PRO A 491 -28.20 -16.19 9.45
N PRO A 492 -27.79 -17.48 9.58
CA PRO A 492 -27.00 -18.18 8.58
C PRO A 492 -27.73 -18.28 7.25
N ALA A 493 -27.26 -17.55 6.24
CA ALA A 493 -27.87 -17.51 4.92
C ALA A 493 -26.83 -17.60 3.78
N TYR A 494 -25.59 -17.25 4.07
CA TYR A 494 -24.56 -17.01 3.05
C TYR A 494 -23.71 -18.28 2.80
N ALA A 495 -23.34 -18.49 1.53
CA ALA A 495 -22.46 -19.60 1.14
C ALA A 495 -21.00 -19.37 1.54
N GLU A 496 -20.59 -18.10 1.54
CA GLU A 496 -19.23 -17.65 1.87
C GLU A 496 -19.28 -16.21 2.38
N VAL A 497 -18.38 -15.85 3.25
CA VAL A 497 -18.23 -14.51 3.80
C VAL A 497 -16.76 -14.11 3.76
N ARG A 498 -16.49 -12.81 3.58
CA ARG A 498 -15.18 -12.19 3.74
C ARG A 498 -15.35 -10.92 4.54
N THR A 499 -14.73 -10.82 5.68
CA THR A 499 -14.61 -9.56 6.42
C THR A 499 -13.53 -8.73 5.74
N HIS A 500 -13.85 -7.50 5.33
CA HIS A 500 -12.91 -6.65 4.62
C HIS A 500 -11.72 -6.29 5.51
N GLN A 501 -10.53 -6.71 5.15
CA GLN A 501 -9.33 -6.02 5.56
C GLN A 501 -9.15 -4.83 4.60
N VAL A 502 -9.23 -3.61 5.12
CA VAL A 502 -8.59 -2.47 4.48
C VAL A 502 -7.10 -2.63 4.76
N THR A 503 -6.45 -3.50 4.01
CA THR A 503 -4.99 -3.52 3.98
C THR A 503 -4.60 -2.42 2.99
N THR A 504 -3.97 -1.38 3.50
CA THR A 504 -3.33 -0.31 2.73
C THR A 504 -2.19 -0.85 1.83
N ASP A 505 -1.93 -2.15 1.84
CA ASP A 505 -0.73 -2.79 1.26
C ASP A 505 -0.99 -3.85 0.19
N SER A 506 -2.19 -3.95 -0.37
CA SER A 506 -2.44 -4.94 -1.43
C SER A 506 -3.13 -4.34 -2.65
N LEU A 507 -2.37 -3.57 -3.42
CA LEU A 507 -2.61 -3.39 -4.86
C LEU A 507 -1.29 -3.03 -5.56
#